data_bbb5da3e407032c86b7f7346e8de2a98
#
_entry.id   bbb5da3e407032c86b7f7346e8de2a98
#
_cell.length_a   1.000
_cell.length_b   1.000
_cell.length_c   1.000
_cell.angle_alpha   90.00
_cell.angle_beta   90.00
_cell.angle_gamma   90.00
#
_symmetry.space_group_name_H-M   'P 1'
#
loop_
_entity.id
_entity.type
_entity.pdbx_description
1 polymer ?
#
loop_
_entity_poly.entity_id
_entity_poly.type
_entity_poly.pdbx_seq_one_letter_code
_entity_poly.pdbx_strand_id
1 'polypeptide(L)'
;MLSGKTGTAAGAFKWAPEKAPKGPVSIIISGPDRAAYVYRNGVEIGRTPVSGVERLSGSYVFTALESFDASGRRKWISTASSGRRVPNLKDLTKRARFPSGFEDDIRSLITPGTTLVITNMPVSTGTHSAPGFNILNG
;
A
#
# COMPACT_ATOMS: atom_id res chain seq x y z
N MET A 1 -1.73 24.07 -1.58
CA MET A 1 -1.81 23.41 -1.39
C MET A 1 -2.17 23.00 -1.57
N LEU A 2 -2.28 22.75 -1.74
CA LEU A 2 -2.54 22.03 -1.71
C LEU A 2 -2.76 21.53 -1.54
N SER A 3 -2.78 21.59 -1.59
CA SER A 3 -3.05 20.84 -1.26
C SER A 3 -3.58 20.44 -1.07
N GLY A 4 -3.50 20.64 -1.26
CA GLY A 4 -3.93 19.90 -0.86
C GLY A 4 -4.75 19.88 -0.84
N LYS A 5 -4.68 20.07 -0.93
CA LYS A 5 -5.45 19.74 -0.78
C LYS A 5 -6.09 19.11 -0.91
N THR A 6 -6.12 18.87 -1.30
CA THR A 6 -6.72 18.22 -1.34
C THR A 6 -7.26 17.48 -0.88
N GLY A 7 -7.01 17.32 -0.87
CA GLY A 7 -7.50 16.28 -0.46
C GLY A 7 -8.30 16.32 0.58
N THR A 8 -8.40 16.97 0.91
CA THR A 8 -9.04 17.10 1.86
C THR A 8 -10.19 16.43 2.05
N ALA A 9 -10.61 15.93 1.24
CA ALA A 9 -11.73 15.26 1.40
C ALA A 9 -11.62 14.28 2.44
N ALA A 10 -12.54 13.51 2.59
CA ALA A 10 -12.61 12.52 3.54
C ALA A 10 -11.41 11.69 3.59
N GLY A 11 -10.93 11.40 4.70
CA GLY A 11 -9.77 10.61 4.81
C GLY A 11 -8.59 11.28 4.19
N ALA A 12 -8.48 12.52 4.40
CA ALA A 12 -7.44 13.28 3.80
C ALA A 12 -6.11 12.59 3.80
N PHE A 13 -5.34 12.88 2.82
CA PHE A 13 -3.99 12.39 2.67
C PHE A 13 -3.13 12.88 3.84
N LYS A 14 -2.44 11.94 4.48
CA LYS A 14 -1.51 12.25 5.56
C LYS A 14 -0.15 11.71 5.17
N TRP A 15 0.87 12.49 5.39
CA TRP A 15 2.22 12.07 5.04
C TRP A 15 3.20 12.65 6.03
N ALA A 16 3.81 11.80 6.82
CA ALA A 16 4.71 12.21 7.88
C ALA A 16 5.87 11.22 8.01
N PRO A 17 6.74 11.15 7.00
CA PRO A 17 7.84 10.17 7.01
C PRO A 17 8.81 10.38 8.16
N GLU A 18 8.85 11.57 8.73
CA GLU A 18 9.74 11.83 9.85
C GLU A 18 9.36 11.02 11.09
N LYS A 19 8.14 10.49 11.16
CA LYS A 19 7.74 9.67 12.31
C LYS A 19 8.52 8.37 12.38
N ALA A 20 9.02 7.90 11.24
CA ALA A 20 9.84 6.70 11.21
C ALA A 20 10.80 6.84 10.04
N PRO A 21 11.94 7.48 10.26
CA PRO A 21 12.86 7.80 9.16
C PRO A 21 13.62 6.59 8.63
N LYS A 22 13.59 5.47 9.32
CA LYS A 22 14.31 4.27 8.92
C LYS A 22 13.47 3.03 9.13
N GLY A 23 13.85 1.97 8.45
CA GLY A 23 13.25 0.68 8.66
C GLY A 23 12.47 0.18 7.46
N PRO A 24 11.98 -1.04 7.55
CA PRO A 24 11.24 -1.65 6.45
C PRO A 24 9.91 -0.96 6.22
N VAL A 25 9.50 -0.92 4.97
CA VAL A 25 8.27 -0.27 4.56
C VAL A 25 7.23 -1.33 4.22
N SER A 26 6.01 -1.09 4.68
CA SER A 26 4.85 -1.91 4.33
C SER A 26 3.74 -0.99 3.86
N ILE A 27 3.11 -1.36 2.75
CA ILE A 27 2.01 -0.60 2.19
C ILE A 27 0.80 -1.51 2.17
N ILE A 28 -0.31 -1.04 2.72
CA ILE A 28 -1.54 -1.83 2.74
C ILE A 28 -2.63 -1.06 2.01
N ILE A 29 -3.18 -1.67 0.97
CA ILE A 29 -4.29 -1.09 0.23
C ILE A 29 -5.52 -1.91 0.55
N SER A 30 -6.51 -1.29 1.19
CA SER A 30 -7.74 -1.95 1.58
C SER A 30 -8.89 -1.50 0.70
N GLY A 31 -9.53 -2.46 0.04
CA GLY A 31 -10.71 -2.16 -0.76
C GLY A 31 -11.87 -1.64 0.08
N PRO A 32 -12.26 -2.36 1.15
CA PRO A 32 -13.38 -1.89 1.97
C PRO A 32 -13.15 -0.53 2.61
N ASP A 33 -11.92 -0.26 3.03
CA ASP A 33 -11.61 1.03 3.64
C ASP A 33 -11.49 2.14 2.59
N ARG A 34 -11.29 1.77 1.34
CA ARG A 34 -10.97 2.72 0.27
C ARG A 34 -9.80 3.60 0.67
N ALA A 35 -8.80 2.97 1.25
CA ALA A 35 -7.64 3.68 1.78
C ALA A 35 -6.38 2.85 1.61
N ALA A 36 -5.28 3.56 1.51
CA ALA A 36 -3.95 2.96 1.52
C ALA A 36 -3.22 3.49 2.74
N TYR A 37 -2.50 2.60 3.39
CA TYR A 37 -1.77 2.91 4.62
C TYR A 37 -0.30 2.59 4.38
N VAL A 38 0.57 3.47 4.81
CA VAL A 38 2.00 3.28 4.67
C VAL A 38 2.62 3.21 6.06
N TYR A 39 3.33 2.13 6.30
CA TYR A 39 4.01 1.91 7.57
C TYR A 39 5.51 1.82 7.32
N ARG A 40 6.27 2.34 8.23
CA ARG A 40 7.71 2.16 8.21
C ARG A 40 8.14 1.80 9.61
N ASN A 41 8.87 0.69 9.74
CA ASN A 41 9.29 0.19 11.03
C ASN A 41 8.10 0.03 11.99
N GLY A 42 6.94 -0.36 11.45
CA GLY A 42 5.73 -0.58 12.24
C GLY A 42 4.96 0.68 12.61
N VAL A 43 5.41 1.84 12.17
CA VAL A 43 4.77 3.11 12.48
C VAL A 43 4.06 3.62 11.24
N GLU A 44 2.81 4.01 11.38
CA GLU A 44 2.07 4.57 10.25
C GLU A 44 2.63 5.94 9.93
N ILE A 45 3.16 6.09 8.72
CA ILE A 45 3.74 7.36 8.28
C ILE A 45 2.92 8.00 7.17
N GLY A 46 1.92 7.30 6.66
CA GLY A 46 1.10 7.87 5.61
C GLY A 46 -0.23 7.17 5.49
N ARG A 47 -1.21 7.90 4.99
CA ARG A 47 -2.54 7.36 4.75
C ARG A 47 -3.19 8.21 3.68
N THR A 48 -3.84 7.56 2.72
CA THR A 48 -4.49 8.28 1.65
C THR A 48 -5.74 7.54 1.21
N PRO A 49 -6.75 8.27 0.74
CA PRO A 49 -7.88 7.61 0.10
C PRO A 49 -7.41 6.97 -1.22
N VAL A 50 -8.06 5.87 -1.58
CA VAL A 50 -7.81 5.21 -2.85
C VAL A 50 -9.15 4.70 -3.37
N SER A 51 -9.31 4.73 -4.69
CA SER A 51 -10.51 4.20 -5.33
C SER A 51 -10.10 3.21 -6.42
N GLY A 52 -11.07 2.46 -6.90
CA GLY A 52 -10.82 1.48 -7.96
C GLY A 52 -10.45 0.11 -7.45
N VAL A 53 -10.39 -0.07 -6.13
CA VAL A 53 -9.99 -1.34 -5.53
C VAL A 53 -11.10 -1.95 -4.68
N GLU A 54 -12.34 -1.50 -4.86
CA GLU A 54 -13.44 -1.93 -4.01
C GLU A 54 -13.89 -3.37 -4.28
N ARG A 55 -13.56 -3.90 -5.43
CA ARG A 55 -14.04 -5.22 -5.82
C ARG A 55 -12.95 -6.27 -5.86
N LEU A 56 -12.12 -6.29 -4.86
CA LEU A 56 -11.11 -7.31 -4.76
C LEU A 56 -11.74 -8.63 -4.31
N SER A 57 -11.24 -9.72 -4.85
CA SER A 57 -11.77 -11.04 -4.53
C SER A 57 -10.95 -11.77 -3.47
N GLY A 58 -9.91 -11.16 -2.96
CA GLY A 58 -9.08 -11.79 -1.95
C GLY A 58 -8.04 -10.83 -1.43
N SER A 59 -7.06 -11.39 -0.73
CA SER A 59 -5.94 -10.61 -0.22
C SER A 59 -4.67 -11.14 -0.83
N TYR A 60 -3.77 -10.25 -1.16
CA TYR A 60 -2.54 -10.58 -1.87
C TYR A 60 -1.37 -9.84 -1.27
N VAL A 61 -0.24 -10.52 -1.14
CA VAL A 61 0.97 -9.91 -0.61
C VAL A 61 2.06 -10.00 -1.67
N PHE A 62 2.67 -8.88 -1.94
CA PHE A 62 3.76 -8.78 -2.90
C PHE A 62 4.99 -8.22 -2.19
N THR A 63 6.16 -8.63 -2.65
CA THR A 63 7.41 -8.15 -2.09
C THR A 63 8.25 -7.55 -3.22
N ALA A 64 8.81 -6.38 -2.97
CA ALA A 64 9.64 -5.70 -3.96
C ALA A 64 10.97 -6.40 -4.11
N LEU A 65 11.38 -6.60 -5.35
CA LEU A 65 12.66 -7.21 -5.65
C LEU A 65 13.70 -6.13 -5.92
N GLU A 66 14.93 -6.56 -5.99
CA GLU A 66 16.04 -5.69 -6.27
C GLU A 66 16.08 -5.24 -7.71
N SER A 67 15.53 -6.04 -8.60
CA SER A 67 15.65 -5.81 -10.03
C SER A 67 14.50 -4.99 -10.60
N PHE A 68 14.72 -4.49 -11.80
CA PHE A 68 13.74 -3.70 -12.54
C PHE A 68 13.46 -4.37 -13.88
N ASP A 69 12.28 -4.13 -14.43
CA ASP A 69 11.95 -4.67 -15.73
C ASP A 69 12.51 -3.77 -16.83
N ALA A 70 12.24 -4.14 -18.09
CA ALA A 70 12.79 -3.43 -19.24
C ALA A 70 12.30 -1.98 -19.32
N SER A 71 11.17 -1.66 -18.71
CA SER A 71 10.63 -0.30 -18.72
C SER A 71 11.10 0.52 -17.53
N GLY A 72 11.97 -0.04 -16.70
CA GLY A 72 12.50 0.69 -15.55
C GLY A 72 11.62 0.59 -14.32
N ARG A 73 10.63 -0.28 -14.30
CA ARG A 73 9.76 -0.46 -13.14
C ARG A 73 10.31 -1.57 -12.26
N ARG A 74 10.20 -1.35 -10.95
CA ARG A 74 10.66 -2.37 -9.99
C ARG A 74 9.82 -3.64 -10.15
N LYS A 75 10.50 -4.76 -10.07
CA LYS A 75 9.82 -6.05 -10.11
C LYS A 75 9.33 -6.42 -8.73
N TRP A 76 8.22 -7.13 -8.69
CA TRP A 76 7.59 -7.60 -7.47
C TRP A 76 7.28 -9.08 -7.60
N ILE A 77 7.27 -9.78 -6.49
CA ILE A 77 6.93 -11.19 -6.48
C ILE A 77 5.77 -11.39 -5.52
N SER A 78 4.82 -12.23 -5.91
CA SER A 78 3.72 -12.58 -5.04
C SER A 78 4.22 -13.60 -4.01
N THR A 79 4.05 -13.26 -2.73
CA THR A 79 4.52 -14.13 -1.65
C THR A 79 3.41 -14.78 -0.87
N ALA A 80 2.17 -14.30 -1.01
CA ALA A 80 1.03 -14.92 -0.36
C ALA A 80 -0.25 -14.47 -1.03
N SER A 81 -1.28 -15.31 -0.96
CA SER A 81 -2.58 -14.92 -1.47
C SER A 81 -3.65 -15.81 -0.85
N SER A 82 -4.83 -15.24 -0.66
CA SER A 82 -5.98 -15.99 -0.19
C SER A 82 -6.96 -16.28 -1.31
N GLY A 83 -6.73 -15.74 -2.49
CA GLY A 83 -7.62 -15.96 -3.62
C GLY A 83 -7.18 -17.15 -4.46
N ARG A 84 -8.08 -17.60 -5.33
CA ARG A 84 -7.78 -18.71 -6.23
C ARG A 84 -6.70 -18.36 -7.21
N ARG A 85 -6.69 -17.11 -7.64
CA ARG A 85 -5.79 -16.66 -8.68
C ARG A 85 -5.16 -15.37 -8.21
N VAL A 86 -3.86 -15.29 -8.34
CA VAL A 86 -3.15 -14.05 -8.03
C VAL A 86 -3.25 -13.14 -9.24
N PRO A 87 -3.88 -11.98 -9.10
CA PRO A 87 -3.96 -11.05 -10.21
C PRO A 87 -2.60 -10.45 -10.50
N ASN A 88 -2.45 -9.94 -11.69
CA ASN A 88 -1.25 -9.25 -12.08
C ASN A 88 -1.19 -7.92 -11.34
N LEU A 89 -0.08 -7.68 -10.64
CA LEU A 89 0.05 -6.45 -9.87
C LEU A 89 -0.10 -5.21 -10.75
N LYS A 90 0.41 -5.28 -11.97
CA LYS A 90 0.29 -4.18 -12.90
C LYS A 90 -1.17 -3.83 -13.18
N ASP A 91 -2.01 -4.85 -13.33
CA ASP A 91 -3.44 -4.63 -13.57
C ASP A 91 -4.12 -4.05 -12.34
N LEU A 92 -3.73 -4.52 -11.16
CA LEU A 92 -4.30 -4.00 -9.92
C LEU A 92 -3.94 -2.53 -9.73
N THR A 93 -2.70 -2.18 -10.00
CA THR A 93 -2.27 -0.80 -9.82
C THR A 93 -2.88 0.14 -10.86
N LYS A 94 -3.20 -0.38 -12.03
CA LYS A 94 -3.90 0.43 -13.03
C LYS A 94 -5.30 0.81 -12.59
N ARG A 95 -5.93 -0.05 -11.80
CA ARG A 95 -7.29 0.21 -11.31
C ARG A 95 -7.30 1.15 -10.13
N ALA A 96 -6.23 1.15 -9.35
CA ALA A 96 -6.15 1.97 -8.15
C ALA A 96 -5.89 3.43 -8.53
N ARG A 97 -6.61 4.33 -7.88
CA ARG A 97 -6.47 5.76 -8.11
C ARG A 97 -6.11 6.44 -6.80
N PHE A 98 -5.01 7.12 -6.82
CA PHE A 98 -4.46 7.81 -5.65
C PHE A 98 -4.45 9.31 -5.88
N PRO A 99 -4.45 10.09 -4.80
CA PRO A 99 -4.26 11.53 -4.93
C PRO A 99 -2.92 11.83 -5.59
N SER A 100 -2.87 12.97 -6.27
CA SER A 100 -1.68 13.41 -6.94
C SER A 100 -0.50 13.49 -5.97
N GLY A 101 0.64 12.99 -6.38
CA GLY A 101 1.85 13.05 -5.56
C GLY A 101 2.08 11.86 -4.66
N PHE A 102 1.03 11.11 -4.33
CA PHE A 102 1.18 9.99 -3.42
C PHE A 102 2.10 8.91 -4.01
N GLU A 103 1.93 8.62 -5.28
CA GLU A 103 2.74 7.58 -5.92
C GLU A 103 4.22 7.96 -5.94
N ASP A 104 4.51 9.23 -6.14
CA ASP A 104 5.89 9.67 -6.14
C ASP A 104 6.49 9.57 -4.74
N ASP A 105 5.71 9.94 -3.72
CA ASP A 105 6.18 9.85 -2.34
C ASP A 105 6.48 8.40 -1.98
N ILE A 106 5.58 7.49 -2.37
CA ILE A 106 5.75 6.07 -2.09
C ILE A 106 6.97 5.53 -2.84
N ARG A 107 7.11 5.91 -4.09
CA ARG A 107 8.20 5.38 -4.92
C ARG A 107 9.56 5.66 -4.29
N SER A 108 9.68 6.79 -3.64
CA SER A 108 10.95 7.15 -3.01
C SER A 108 11.27 6.30 -1.79
N LEU A 109 10.28 5.60 -1.24
CA LEU A 109 10.48 4.74 -0.08
C LEU A 109 10.71 3.28 -0.43
N ILE A 110 10.36 2.87 -1.64
CA ILE A 110 10.41 1.46 -1.98
C ILE A 110 11.84 0.99 -2.17
N THR A 111 12.20 -0.03 -1.40
CA THR A 111 13.50 -0.69 -1.48
C THR A 111 13.25 -2.19 -1.59
N PRO A 112 14.28 -2.98 -1.91
CA PRO A 112 14.09 -4.43 -1.91
C PRO A 112 13.56 -4.88 -0.55
N GLY A 113 12.54 -5.73 -0.58
CA GLY A 113 11.92 -6.21 0.65
C GLY A 113 10.70 -5.42 1.08
N THR A 114 10.41 -4.30 0.45
CA THR A 114 9.17 -3.57 0.74
C THR A 114 7.99 -4.48 0.46
N THR A 115 7.05 -4.51 1.41
CA THR A 115 5.86 -5.37 1.31
C THR A 115 4.66 -4.55 0.89
N LEU A 116 3.90 -5.08 -0.04
CA LEU A 116 2.66 -4.48 -0.49
C LEU A 116 1.53 -5.48 -0.27
N VAL A 117 0.56 -5.10 0.54
CA VAL A 117 -0.62 -5.91 0.79
C VAL A 117 -1.81 -5.25 0.12
N ILE A 118 -2.53 -6.01 -0.69
CA ILE A 118 -3.76 -5.53 -1.32
C ILE A 118 -4.84 -6.48 -0.83
N THR A 119 -5.83 -5.96 -0.11
CA THR A 119 -6.75 -6.81 0.62
C THR A 119 -8.19 -6.38 0.45
N ASN A 120 -9.08 -7.37 0.52
CA ASN A 120 -10.52 -7.13 0.55
C ASN A 120 -11.04 -7.08 1.98
N MET A 121 -10.15 -6.89 2.96
CA MET A 121 -10.53 -6.79 4.37
C MET A 121 -10.26 -5.39 4.90
N PRO A 122 -11.06 -4.95 5.87
CA PRO A 122 -10.81 -3.65 6.49
C PRO A 122 -9.59 -3.71 7.41
N VAL A 123 -8.92 -2.58 7.53
CA VAL A 123 -7.73 -2.46 8.37
C VAL A 123 -7.93 -1.35 9.40
N SER A 124 -8.94 -0.55 9.20
CA SER A 124 -9.09 0.72 9.91
C SER A 124 -9.52 0.61 11.37
N THR A 125 -10.01 -0.51 11.82
CA THR A 125 -10.60 -0.59 13.15
C THR A 125 -9.65 -1.14 14.19
N GLY A 126 -8.41 -0.78 14.09
CA GLY A 126 -7.44 -1.25 15.05
C GLY A 126 -6.84 -2.60 14.71
N THR A 127 -7.35 -3.24 13.71
CA THR A 127 -6.82 -4.53 13.31
C THR A 127 -5.37 -4.43 12.87
N HIS A 128 -4.99 -3.27 12.40
CA HIS A 128 -3.62 -3.06 11.98
C HIS A 128 -2.64 -3.13 13.15
N SER A 129 -3.13 -2.97 14.35
CA SER A 129 -2.25 -3.00 15.50
C SER A 129 -1.96 -4.41 15.97
N ALA A 130 -2.62 -5.39 15.42
CA ALA A 130 -2.34 -6.76 15.81
C ALA A 130 -2.55 -7.70 14.63
N PRO A 131 -3.77 -8.00 14.25
CA PRO A 131 -3.95 -8.98 13.18
C PRO A 131 -3.33 -8.58 11.86
N GLY A 132 -3.38 -7.31 11.55
CA GLY A 132 -2.80 -6.84 10.30
C GLY A 132 -1.31 -7.09 10.26
N PHE A 133 -0.65 -6.86 11.35
CA PHE A 133 0.77 -7.10 11.42
C PHE A 133 1.10 -8.57 11.41
N ASN A 134 0.25 -9.38 11.98
CA ASN A 134 0.47 -10.81 11.94
C ASN A 134 0.49 -11.31 10.50
N ILE A 135 -0.34 -10.78 9.67
CA ILE A 135 -0.34 -11.14 8.26
C ILE A 135 0.98 -10.75 7.62
N LEU A 136 1.46 -9.58 7.94
CA LEU A 136 2.70 -9.09 7.36
C LEU A 136 3.91 -9.83 7.88
N ASN A 137 3.84 -10.28 9.10
CA ASN A 137 4.98 -10.95 9.73
C ASN A 137 4.96 -12.44 9.55
N GLY A 138 3.83 -12.97 9.28
CA GLY A 138 3.70 -14.40 9.10
C GLY A 138 3.85 -14.81 7.66
#